data_4ff82c972c349082c90b5674fd94fe6d
#
_entry.id   4ff82c972c349082c90b5674fd94fe6d
#
_cell.length_a   1.000
_cell.length_b   1.000
_cell.length_c   1.000
_cell.angle_alpha   90.00
_cell.angle_beta   90.00
_cell.angle_gamma   90.00
#
_symmetry.space_group_name_H-M   'P 1'
#
loop_
_entity.id
_entity.type
_entity.pdbx_description
1 polymer ?
#
loop_
_entity_poly.entity_id
_entity_poly.type
_entity_poly.pdbx_seq_one_letter_code
_entity_poly.pdbx_strand_id
1 'polypeptide(L)'
;MTNAGADGERRTPLTVSMGARRASGSFSGRANGHLPTVEEVSAGGVVITPASKGFDVAIIARYNRGGRLEWCLPKGHPEGNETYQEAAVREVEEETGIAGSILTDLGSIEYWFTVPTHRVHKTVHHFLLEAVGGELTIEKDPDHEAVDVAWVNLDELDRILSFPNERRIVQTAQQVIQDSL
;
A
#
# COMPACT_ATOMS: atom_id res chain seq x y z
N MET A 1 36.89 27.73 28.76
CA MET A 1 37.37 26.37 28.54
C MET A 1 36.13 25.48 28.59
N THR A 2 35.62 24.82 27.61
CA THR A 2 35.90 24.47 26.24
C THR A 2 34.56 24.11 25.59
N ASN A 3 34.40 24.61 24.46
CA ASN A 3 33.39 24.41 23.47
C ASN A 3 33.26 22.92 23.09
N ALA A 4 32.02 22.40 22.91
CA ALA A 4 31.79 21.23 22.10
C ALA A 4 30.51 21.43 21.27
N GLY A 5 30.72 21.57 19.98
CA GLY A 5 29.70 21.80 19.00
C GLY A 5 28.77 20.58 18.81
N ALA A 6 27.53 20.87 18.56
CA ALA A 6 26.55 19.91 18.09
C ALA A 6 26.59 19.89 16.55
N ASP A 7 27.17 18.84 16.00
CA ASP A 7 27.01 18.51 14.59
C ASP A 7 25.56 18.09 14.32
N GLY A 8 24.86 18.95 13.61
CA GLY A 8 23.58 18.68 13.05
C GLY A 8 23.71 17.81 11.81
N GLU A 9 23.60 16.51 11.99
CA GLU A 9 23.47 15.57 10.88
C GLU A 9 22.18 15.88 10.12
N ARG A 10 22.33 16.49 8.97
CA ARG A 10 21.26 16.59 7.99
C ARG A 10 20.97 15.21 7.45
N ARG A 11 19.90 14.61 7.91
CA ARG A 11 19.36 13.40 7.30
C ARG A 11 18.92 13.73 5.89
N THR A 12 19.62 13.19 4.92
CA THR A 12 19.22 13.13 3.52
C THR A 12 17.89 12.38 3.41
N PRO A 13 16.95 12.86 2.60
CA PRO A 13 15.71 12.13 2.38
C PRO A 13 16.03 10.77 1.76
N LEU A 14 15.52 9.70 2.36
CA LEU A 14 15.61 8.34 1.87
C LEU A 14 15.05 8.30 0.46
N THR A 15 15.92 8.00 -0.48
CA THR A 15 15.54 7.65 -1.84
C THR A 15 14.73 6.36 -1.77
N VAL A 16 13.48 6.43 -2.18
CA VAL A 16 12.63 5.23 -2.32
C VAL A 16 13.33 4.31 -3.29
N SER A 17 13.94 3.26 -2.77
CA SER A 17 14.48 2.18 -3.59
C SER A 17 13.29 1.37 -4.11
N MET A 18 12.76 1.81 -5.25
CA MET A 18 11.87 0.96 -6.04
C MET A 18 12.73 -0.20 -6.54
N GLY A 19 12.55 -1.37 -5.97
CA GLY A 19 13.19 -2.59 -6.43
C GLY A 19 12.81 -2.86 -7.88
N ALA A 20 13.60 -2.33 -8.80
CA ALA A 20 13.46 -2.58 -10.22
C ALA A 20 13.90 -4.01 -10.52
N ARG A 21 12.95 -4.92 -10.65
CA ARG A 21 13.24 -6.19 -11.29
C ARG A 21 13.42 -5.95 -12.78
N ARG A 22 14.59 -6.33 -13.30
CA ARG A 22 14.91 -6.30 -14.72
C ARG A 22 13.97 -7.23 -15.49
N ALA A 23 13.09 -6.64 -16.28
CA ALA A 23 12.50 -7.34 -17.41
C ALA A 23 13.50 -7.30 -18.56
N SER A 24 13.99 -8.44 -18.98
CA SER A 24 14.80 -8.58 -20.20
C SER A 24 13.86 -8.45 -21.40
N GLY A 25 13.69 -7.25 -21.89
CA GLY A 25 13.01 -6.97 -23.14
C GLY A 25 13.99 -6.37 -24.13
N SER A 26 14.15 -7.01 -25.28
CA SER A 26 14.97 -6.53 -26.38
C SER A 26 14.45 -5.20 -26.90
N PHE A 27 15.28 -4.17 -26.82
CA PHE A 27 15.02 -2.86 -27.41
C PHE A 27 15.30 -2.90 -28.91
N SER A 28 14.28 -2.73 -29.73
CA SER A 28 14.46 -2.27 -31.11
C SER A 28 13.64 -1.00 -31.31
N GLY A 29 14.32 0.05 -31.41
CA GLY A 29 14.33 1.33 -31.90
C GLY A 29 13.13 2.10 -32.41
N ARG A 30 13.02 3.26 -32.18
CA ARG A 30 12.96 4.54 -32.92
C ARG A 30 12.56 5.66 -31.97
N ALA A 31 13.40 6.66 -31.94
CA ALA A 31 13.20 7.89 -31.20
C ALA A 31 11.98 8.66 -31.74
N ASN A 32 10.82 8.42 -31.17
CA ASN A 32 9.73 9.37 -31.09
C ASN A 32 9.58 9.67 -29.61
N GLY A 33 9.59 10.93 -29.20
CA GLY A 33 9.72 11.45 -27.85
C GLY A 33 8.72 10.98 -26.80
N HIS A 34 8.36 9.70 -26.78
CA HIS A 34 7.51 9.08 -25.79
C HIS A 34 8.35 8.20 -24.87
N LEU A 35 8.20 8.42 -23.54
CA LEU A 35 8.77 7.53 -22.54
C LEU A 35 8.17 6.12 -22.67
N PRO A 36 8.98 5.06 -22.51
CA PRO A 36 8.45 3.69 -22.46
C PRO A 36 7.52 3.53 -21.27
N THR A 37 6.54 2.63 -21.40
CA THR A 37 5.62 2.26 -20.32
C THR A 37 6.09 0.97 -19.65
N VAL A 38 6.09 0.97 -18.32
CA VAL A 38 6.36 -0.19 -17.48
C VAL A 38 5.10 -0.55 -16.72
N GLU A 39 4.72 -1.82 -16.76
CA GLU A 39 3.61 -2.37 -15.99
C GLU A 39 4.07 -2.78 -14.60
N GLU A 40 3.35 -2.35 -13.57
CA GLU A 40 3.55 -2.79 -12.19
C GLU A 40 2.25 -3.33 -11.62
N VAL A 41 2.35 -4.36 -10.79
CA VAL A 41 1.21 -4.97 -10.12
C VAL A 41 1.49 -5.05 -8.62
N SER A 42 0.50 -4.71 -7.82
CA SER A 42 0.49 -4.92 -6.37
C SER A 42 -0.78 -5.63 -5.95
N ALA A 43 -0.77 -6.20 -4.76
CA ALA A 43 -1.94 -6.75 -4.10
C ALA A 43 -1.96 -6.29 -2.64
N GLY A 44 -3.15 -6.13 -2.12
CA GLY A 44 -3.36 -5.71 -0.74
C GLY A 44 -4.83 -5.83 -0.37
N GLY A 45 -5.25 -5.14 0.67
CA GLY A 45 -6.64 -5.29 1.04
C GLY A 45 -7.13 -4.49 2.22
N VAL A 46 -8.39 -4.73 2.47
CA VAL A 46 -9.17 -4.22 3.58
C VAL A 46 -9.31 -5.35 4.60
N VAL A 47 -8.54 -5.30 5.67
CA VAL A 47 -8.60 -6.28 6.76
C VAL A 47 -9.49 -5.74 7.86
N ILE A 48 -10.56 -6.48 8.15
CA ILE A 48 -11.60 -6.07 9.09
C ILE A 48 -11.56 -6.86 10.39
N THR A 49 -11.93 -6.21 11.47
CA THR A 49 -12.22 -6.81 12.77
C THR A 49 -13.51 -6.24 13.33
N PRO A 50 -14.34 -7.03 14.07
CA PRO A 50 -15.53 -6.48 14.70
C PRO A 50 -15.19 -5.31 15.64
N ALA A 51 -16.00 -4.27 15.58
CA ALA A 51 -15.92 -3.10 16.44
C ALA A 51 -17.20 -2.96 17.27
N SER A 52 -17.24 -1.99 18.19
CA SER A 52 -18.45 -1.68 18.97
C SER A 52 -19.64 -1.32 18.05
N LYS A 53 -19.34 -0.72 16.90
CA LYS A 53 -20.29 -0.48 15.83
C LYS A 53 -19.64 -0.85 14.49
N GLY A 54 -20.19 -1.86 13.80
CA GLY A 54 -19.66 -2.31 12.50
C GLY A 54 -18.30 -2.96 12.63
N PHE A 55 -17.38 -2.52 11.79
CA PHE A 55 -16.04 -3.08 11.67
C PHE A 55 -14.98 -1.99 11.69
N ASP A 56 -13.82 -2.30 12.24
CA ASP A 56 -12.61 -1.52 12.08
C ASP A 56 -11.71 -2.12 11.01
N VAL A 57 -10.94 -1.28 10.36
CA VAL A 57 -9.99 -1.61 9.29
C VAL A 57 -8.60 -1.14 9.68
N ALA A 58 -7.59 -1.97 9.46
CA ALA A 58 -6.20 -1.56 9.65
C ALA A 58 -5.69 -0.79 8.42
N ILE A 59 -5.25 0.43 8.65
CA ILE A 59 -4.66 1.31 7.63
C ILE A 59 -3.29 1.80 8.07
N ILE A 60 -2.48 2.21 7.11
CA ILE A 60 -1.13 2.72 7.35
C ILE A 60 -1.00 4.18 6.95
N ALA A 61 -0.09 4.88 7.60
CA ALA A 61 0.31 6.22 7.23
C ALA A 61 1.74 6.23 6.73
N ARG A 62 2.00 7.04 5.72
CA ARG A 62 3.33 7.29 5.17
C ARG A 62 3.46 8.72 4.70
N TYR A 63 4.68 9.22 4.60
CA TYR A 63 4.94 10.51 3.99
C TYR A 63 5.09 10.38 2.47
N ASN A 64 4.42 11.27 1.73
CA ASN A 64 4.65 11.41 0.30
C ASN A 64 5.93 12.20 0.02
N ARG A 65 6.29 12.36 -1.26
CA ARG A 65 7.49 13.10 -1.68
C ARG A 65 7.50 14.56 -1.24
N GLY A 66 6.32 15.16 -1.04
CA GLY A 66 6.16 16.52 -0.54
C GLY A 66 6.21 16.65 0.98
N GLY A 67 6.42 15.54 1.70
CA GLY A 67 6.45 15.51 3.17
C GLY A 67 5.07 15.55 3.83
N ARG A 68 4.00 15.34 3.09
CA ARG A 68 2.63 15.25 3.61
C ARG A 68 2.32 13.84 4.06
N LEU A 69 1.68 13.71 5.21
CA LEU A 69 1.20 12.43 5.71
C LEU A 69 -0.01 11.96 4.90
N GLU A 70 0.05 10.74 4.43
CA GLU A 70 -1.02 10.09 3.68
C GLU A 70 -1.43 8.80 4.38
N TRP A 71 -2.76 8.61 4.52
CA TRP A 71 -3.34 7.37 4.99
C TRP A 71 -3.79 6.51 3.81
N CYS A 72 -3.41 5.25 3.82
CA CYS A 72 -3.68 4.33 2.72
C CYS A 72 -3.92 2.90 3.19
N LEU A 73 -4.48 2.10 2.28
CA LEU A 73 -4.60 0.66 2.46
C LEU A 73 -3.24 -0.02 2.28
N PRO A 74 -2.93 -1.06 3.06
CA PRO A 74 -1.72 -1.84 2.89
C PRO A 74 -1.70 -2.59 1.55
N LYS A 75 -0.56 -2.61 0.89
CA LYS A 75 -0.34 -3.28 -0.40
C LYS A 75 1.14 -3.40 -0.72
N GLY A 76 1.48 -4.35 -1.58
CA GLY A 76 2.82 -4.46 -2.13
C GLY A 76 2.91 -5.45 -3.28
N HIS A 77 4.12 -5.62 -3.80
CA HIS A 77 4.36 -6.45 -4.97
C HIS A 77 4.33 -7.94 -4.63
N PRO A 78 3.68 -8.78 -5.46
CA PRO A 78 3.82 -10.23 -5.35
C PRO A 78 5.29 -10.66 -5.44
N GLU A 79 5.66 -11.66 -4.67
CA GLU A 79 7.00 -12.23 -4.65
C GLU A 79 7.00 -13.65 -5.22
N GLY A 80 7.99 -13.97 -6.06
CA GLY A 80 8.11 -15.30 -6.64
C GLY A 80 6.84 -15.74 -7.37
N ASN A 81 6.29 -16.88 -6.96
CA ASN A 81 5.07 -17.46 -7.53
C ASN A 81 3.82 -17.21 -6.68
N GLU A 82 3.85 -16.21 -5.81
CA GLU A 82 2.67 -15.85 -5.03
C GLU A 82 1.48 -15.53 -5.94
N THR A 83 0.29 -16.02 -5.56
CA THR A 83 -0.97 -15.50 -6.08
C THR A 83 -1.20 -14.09 -5.55
N TYR A 84 -2.11 -13.33 -6.15
CA TYR A 84 -2.47 -12.02 -5.62
C TYR A 84 -3.07 -12.12 -4.21
N GLN A 85 -3.82 -13.17 -3.92
CA GLN A 85 -4.37 -13.44 -2.58
C GLN A 85 -3.25 -13.67 -1.55
N GLU A 86 -2.28 -14.50 -1.88
CA GLU A 86 -1.13 -14.78 -1.01
C GLU A 86 -0.30 -13.51 -0.77
N ALA A 87 -0.07 -12.73 -1.82
CA ALA A 87 0.62 -11.45 -1.71
C ALA A 87 -0.15 -10.46 -0.83
N ALA A 88 -1.47 -10.38 -0.98
CA ALA A 88 -2.31 -9.51 -0.16
C ALA A 88 -2.24 -9.89 1.32
N VAL A 89 -2.33 -11.17 1.66
CA VAL A 89 -2.21 -11.66 3.04
C VAL A 89 -0.86 -11.29 3.63
N ARG A 90 0.22 -11.54 2.90
CA ARG A 90 1.59 -11.22 3.35
C ARG A 90 1.80 -9.71 3.53
N GLU A 91 1.41 -8.90 2.56
CA GLU A 91 1.59 -7.44 2.60
C GLU A 91 0.78 -6.81 3.73
N VAL A 92 -0.47 -7.24 3.93
CA VAL A 92 -1.28 -6.76 5.05
C VAL A 92 -0.58 -7.05 6.38
N GLU A 93 -0.02 -8.24 6.56
CA GLU A 93 0.70 -8.58 7.80
C GLU A 93 2.01 -7.81 7.94
N GLU A 94 2.80 -7.68 6.89
CA GLU A 94 4.06 -6.93 6.91
C GLU A 94 3.85 -5.45 7.24
N GLU A 95 2.87 -4.81 6.62
CA GLU A 95 2.63 -3.38 6.77
C GLU A 95 1.80 -3.00 8.01
N THR A 96 0.90 -3.88 8.46
CA THR A 96 0.00 -3.57 9.59
C THR A 96 0.25 -4.40 10.85
N GLY A 97 0.92 -5.54 10.73
CA GLY A 97 1.06 -6.52 11.81
C GLY A 97 -0.10 -7.49 11.95
N ILE A 98 -1.16 -7.33 11.16
CA ILE A 98 -2.38 -8.12 11.27
C ILE A 98 -2.35 -9.32 10.32
N ALA A 99 -2.47 -10.52 10.90
CA ALA A 99 -2.71 -11.74 10.14
C ALA A 99 -4.16 -11.77 9.67
N GLY A 100 -4.37 -11.87 8.37
CA GLY A 100 -5.69 -11.88 7.76
C GLY A 100 -5.96 -13.14 6.97
N SER A 101 -7.24 -13.47 6.81
CA SER A 101 -7.75 -14.53 5.93
C SER A 101 -8.65 -13.93 4.88
N ILE A 102 -8.46 -14.32 3.62
CA ILE A 102 -9.24 -13.80 2.50
C ILE A 102 -10.70 -14.19 2.62
N LEU A 103 -11.60 -13.22 2.51
CA LEU A 103 -13.05 -13.41 2.42
C LEU A 103 -13.50 -13.33 0.97
N THR A 104 -13.13 -12.30 0.23
CA THR A 104 -13.53 -12.13 -1.17
C THR A 104 -12.63 -11.11 -1.88
N ASP A 105 -12.75 -11.08 -3.20
CA ASP A 105 -12.13 -10.09 -4.08
C ASP A 105 -12.95 -8.79 -4.06
N LEU A 106 -12.28 -7.64 -3.98
CA LEU A 106 -12.88 -6.31 -4.05
C LEU A 106 -12.65 -5.61 -5.39
N GLY A 107 -11.95 -6.25 -6.31
CA GLY A 107 -11.56 -5.65 -7.57
C GLY A 107 -10.19 -4.97 -7.53
N SER A 108 -9.90 -4.25 -8.60
CA SER A 108 -8.62 -3.59 -8.77
C SER A 108 -8.80 -2.10 -9.07
N ILE A 109 -7.76 -1.35 -8.77
CA ILE A 109 -7.61 0.04 -9.20
C ILE A 109 -6.38 0.18 -10.07
N GLU A 110 -6.42 1.14 -10.97
CA GLU A 110 -5.32 1.45 -11.87
C GLU A 110 -4.96 2.93 -11.75
N TYR A 111 -3.68 3.22 -11.86
CA TYR A 111 -3.20 4.58 -11.96
C TYR A 111 -1.89 4.68 -12.71
N TRP A 112 -1.61 5.88 -13.18
CA TRP A 112 -0.44 6.20 -13.97
C TRP A 112 0.41 7.23 -13.25
N PHE A 113 1.71 7.05 -13.31
CA PHE A 113 2.65 8.09 -12.92
C PHE A 113 3.90 8.05 -13.79
N THR A 114 4.64 9.13 -13.79
CA THR A 114 5.82 9.29 -14.64
C THR A 114 7.04 9.48 -13.76
N VAL A 115 8.07 8.73 -14.05
CA VAL A 115 9.43 8.92 -13.52
C VAL A 115 10.33 9.40 -14.66
N PRO A 116 11.55 9.91 -14.39
CA PRO A 116 12.39 10.50 -15.43
C PRO A 116 12.65 9.62 -16.65
N THR A 117 12.69 8.29 -16.46
CA THR A 117 13.06 7.33 -17.50
C THR A 117 11.88 6.62 -18.16
N HIS A 118 10.71 6.60 -17.52
CA HIS A 118 9.54 5.86 -18.02
C HIS A 118 8.24 6.29 -17.37
N ARG A 119 7.14 5.84 -17.96
CA ARG A 119 5.80 5.91 -17.40
C ARG A 119 5.50 4.59 -16.72
N VAL A 120 4.83 4.64 -15.58
CA VAL A 120 4.37 3.45 -14.87
C VAL A 120 2.86 3.37 -14.96
N HIS A 121 2.36 2.22 -15.40
CA HIS A 121 0.97 1.82 -15.28
C HIS A 121 0.86 0.81 -14.15
N LYS A 122 0.22 1.20 -13.06
CA LYS A 122 0.12 0.37 -11.87
C LYS A 122 -1.30 -0.13 -11.67
N THR A 123 -1.41 -1.44 -11.46
CA THR A 123 -2.65 -2.11 -11.07
C THR A 123 -2.50 -2.65 -9.66
N VAL A 124 -3.48 -2.38 -8.80
CA VAL A 124 -3.51 -2.90 -7.43
C VAL A 124 -4.76 -3.75 -7.25
N HIS A 125 -4.58 -5.04 -6.98
CA HIS A 125 -5.65 -5.96 -6.65
C HIS A 125 -5.96 -5.88 -5.16
N HIS A 126 -7.21 -5.64 -4.81
CA HIS A 126 -7.66 -5.53 -3.43
C HIS A 126 -8.58 -6.69 -3.04
N PHE A 127 -8.40 -7.14 -1.81
CA PHE A 127 -9.20 -8.20 -1.20
C PHE A 127 -9.81 -7.72 0.12
N LEU A 128 -10.95 -8.31 0.48
CA LEU A 128 -11.50 -8.20 1.81
C LEU A 128 -10.93 -9.36 2.64
N LEU A 129 -10.35 -9.04 3.79
CA LEU A 129 -9.80 -10.02 4.72
C LEU A 129 -10.47 -9.87 6.08
N GLU A 130 -10.60 -10.97 6.82
CA GLU A 130 -10.89 -10.91 8.24
C GLU A 130 -9.59 -11.05 9.04
N ALA A 131 -9.46 -10.27 10.10
CA ALA A 131 -8.35 -10.40 11.03
C ALA A 131 -8.48 -11.71 11.82
N VAL A 132 -7.43 -12.53 11.81
CA VAL A 132 -7.38 -13.80 12.51
C VAL A 132 -6.29 -13.83 13.57
N GLY A 133 -5.48 -12.82 13.68
CA GLY A 133 -4.42 -12.71 14.68
C GLY A 133 -3.51 -11.51 14.47
N GLY A 134 -2.48 -11.42 15.28
CA GLY A 134 -1.50 -10.35 15.26
C GLY A 134 -1.93 -9.10 16.03
N GLU A 135 -1.03 -8.15 16.07
CA GLU A 135 -1.22 -6.84 16.69
C GLU A 135 -0.71 -5.75 15.76
N LEU A 136 -1.30 -4.56 15.83
CA LEU A 136 -0.86 -3.43 15.03
C LEU A 136 0.61 -3.11 15.29
N THR A 137 1.40 -3.14 14.25
CA THR A 137 2.81 -2.73 14.27
C THR A 137 3.30 -2.39 12.87
N ILE A 138 4.21 -1.44 12.78
CA ILE A 138 4.92 -1.10 11.55
C ILE A 138 6.31 -1.77 11.48
N GLU A 139 6.71 -2.50 12.50
CA GLU A 139 8.06 -3.07 12.61
C GLU A 139 8.30 -4.28 11.69
N LYS A 140 7.23 -4.90 11.19
CA LYS A 140 7.32 -6.05 10.28
C LYS A 140 7.47 -5.64 8.81
N ASP A 141 7.31 -4.37 8.48
CA ASP A 141 7.50 -3.87 7.14
C ASP A 141 8.99 -3.83 6.77
N PRO A 142 9.44 -4.68 5.83
CA PRO A 142 10.86 -4.74 5.44
C PRO A 142 11.35 -3.46 4.77
N ASP A 143 10.45 -2.71 4.13
CA ASP A 143 10.78 -1.47 3.43
C ASP A 143 10.73 -0.24 4.35
N HIS A 144 10.19 -0.38 5.56
CA HIS A 144 10.04 0.69 6.56
C HIS A 144 9.40 1.98 6.01
N GLU A 145 8.45 1.84 5.10
CA GLU A 145 7.76 2.97 4.48
C GLU A 145 6.65 3.54 5.38
N ALA A 146 5.98 2.67 6.13
CA ALA A 146 4.93 3.09 7.05
C ALA A 146 5.53 3.78 8.28
N VAL A 147 4.93 4.90 8.68
CA VAL A 147 5.31 5.66 9.88
C VAL A 147 4.30 5.53 11.00
N ASP A 148 3.10 5.04 10.69
CA ASP A 148 2.03 4.79 11.65
C ASP A 148 1.06 3.73 11.12
N VAL A 149 0.33 3.12 12.02
CA VAL A 149 -0.71 2.13 11.73
C VAL A 149 -1.86 2.30 12.71
N ALA A 150 -3.09 2.17 12.25
CA ALA A 150 -4.27 2.37 13.09
C ALA A 150 -5.45 1.48 12.67
N TRP A 151 -6.25 1.09 13.66
CA TRP A 151 -7.61 0.64 13.44
C TRP A 151 -8.53 1.86 13.28
N VAL A 152 -9.25 1.91 12.17
CA VAL A 152 -10.21 2.99 11.89
C VAL A 152 -11.53 2.36 11.48
N ASN A 153 -12.62 2.89 12.00
CA ASN A 153 -13.94 2.38 11.62
C ASN A 153 -14.16 2.48 10.11
N LEU A 154 -14.72 1.42 9.55
CA LEU A 154 -14.95 1.30 8.11
C LEU A 154 -15.76 2.49 7.55
N ASP A 155 -16.74 2.99 8.31
CA ASP A 155 -17.57 4.13 7.90
C ASP A 155 -16.85 5.48 7.95
N GLU A 156 -15.69 5.54 8.60
CA GLU A 156 -14.85 6.73 8.70
C GLU A 156 -13.80 6.83 7.57
N LEU A 157 -13.51 5.73 6.90
CA LEU A 157 -12.42 5.65 5.94
C LEU A 157 -12.58 6.56 4.74
N ASP A 158 -13.80 6.85 4.33
CA ASP A 158 -14.08 7.77 3.23
C ASP A 158 -13.53 9.18 3.48
N ARG A 159 -13.43 9.60 4.74
CA ARG A 159 -12.87 10.90 5.15
C ARG A 159 -11.38 10.85 5.44
N ILE A 160 -10.83 9.69 5.74
CA ILE A 160 -9.46 9.52 6.24
C ILE A 160 -8.50 9.11 5.14
N LEU A 161 -8.88 8.18 4.27
CA LEU A 161 -8.04 7.74 3.17
C LEU A 161 -7.73 8.88 2.21
N SER A 162 -6.46 9.02 1.87
CA SER A 162 -5.95 10.10 1.03
C SER A 162 -6.28 9.91 -0.46
N PHE A 163 -6.53 8.67 -0.90
CA PHE A 163 -6.68 8.35 -2.32
C PHE A 163 -8.12 8.02 -2.70
N PRO A 164 -8.72 8.74 -3.67
CA PRO A 164 -10.09 8.49 -4.13
C PRO A 164 -10.32 7.07 -4.63
N ASN A 165 -9.35 6.46 -5.29
CA ASN A 165 -9.46 5.08 -5.78
C ASN A 165 -9.58 4.08 -4.65
N GLU A 166 -8.87 4.26 -3.56
CA GLU A 166 -8.97 3.41 -2.37
C GLU A 166 -10.31 3.60 -1.65
N ARG A 167 -10.86 4.80 -1.63
CA ARG A 167 -12.21 5.05 -1.10
C ARG A 167 -13.27 4.25 -1.85
N ARG A 168 -13.13 4.07 -3.17
CA ARG A 168 -14.02 3.21 -3.97
C ARG A 168 -13.91 1.75 -3.57
N ILE A 169 -12.71 1.26 -3.29
CA ILE A 169 -12.49 -0.10 -2.78
C ILE A 169 -13.19 -0.27 -1.42
N VAL A 170 -13.10 0.70 -0.54
CA VAL A 170 -13.79 0.70 0.76
C VAL A 170 -15.30 0.68 0.59
N GLN A 171 -15.84 1.46 -0.34
CA GLN A 171 -17.29 1.45 -0.66
C GLN A 171 -17.72 0.07 -1.16
N THR A 172 -16.92 -0.59 -2.00
CA THR A 172 -17.18 -1.96 -2.43
C THR A 172 -17.17 -2.93 -1.24
N ALA A 173 -16.22 -2.79 -0.33
CA ALA A 173 -16.17 -3.59 0.90
C ALA A 173 -17.42 -3.39 1.77
N GLN A 174 -17.85 -2.16 1.96
CA GLN A 174 -19.09 -1.84 2.70
C GLN A 174 -20.30 -2.52 2.07
N GLN A 175 -20.42 -2.48 0.74
CA GLN A 175 -21.53 -3.12 0.02
C GLN A 175 -21.50 -4.64 0.17
N VAL A 176 -20.33 -5.26 0.01
CA VAL A 176 -20.15 -6.72 0.20
C VAL A 176 -20.54 -7.15 1.61
N ILE A 177 -20.11 -6.42 2.63
CA ILE A 177 -20.44 -6.71 4.02
C ILE A 177 -21.94 -6.57 4.26
N GLN A 178 -22.54 -5.51 3.73
CA GLN A 178 -23.97 -5.27 3.87
C GLN A 178 -24.81 -6.36 3.19
N ASP A 179 -24.40 -6.81 2.03
CA ASP A 179 -25.10 -7.87 1.28
C ASP A 179 -24.95 -9.25 1.93
N SER A 180 -23.97 -9.42 2.82
CA SER A 180 -23.70 -10.69 3.52
C SER A 180 -24.43 -10.82 4.87
N LEU A 181 -25.05 -9.76 5.34
CA LEU A 181 -25.83 -9.71 6.57
C LEU A 181 -27.32 -9.95 6.26
#